data_c3bcbd4c961b095597f7d0c4f9ef6a39
#
_entry.id   c3bcbd4c961b095597f7d0c4f9ef6a39
#
_cell.length_a   1.000
_cell.length_b   1.000
_cell.length_c   1.000
_cell.angle_alpha   90.00
_cell.angle_beta   90.00
_cell.angle_gamma   90.00
#
_symmetry.space_group_name_H-M   'P 1'
#
loop_
_entity.id
_entity.type
_entity.pdbx_description
1 polymer ?
#
loop_
_entity_poly.entity_id
_entity_poly.type
_entity_poly.pdbx_seq_one_letter_code
_entity_poly.pdbx_strand_id
1 'polypeptide(L)'
;MSVPEGWREEDDALVREYELESFPAAIEFVRRIADLAESENHHPDLDIRYRRVTVRWSTHSAGGVTERDRDMAARTSACELT
;
A
#
# COMPACT_ATOMS: atom_id res chain seq x y z
N MET A 1 16.88 -8.55 4.43
CA MET A 1 15.60 -8.08 4.97
C MET A 1 14.49 -8.65 4.14
N SER A 2 13.50 -9.16 4.76
CA SER A 2 12.42 -9.82 4.03
C SER A 2 11.37 -8.83 3.57
N VAL A 3 10.74 -9.16 2.45
CA VAL A 3 9.59 -8.42 1.95
C VAL A 3 8.38 -8.91 2.77
N PRO A 4 7.49 -8.01 3.24
CA PRO A 4 6.31 -8.45 3.97
C PRO A 4 5.48 -9.43 3.15
N GLU A 5 4.82 -10.35 3.84
CA GLU A 5 4.05 -11.40 3.20
C GLU A 5 2.95 -10.82 2.31
N GLY A 6 2.83 -11.34 1.10
CA GLY A 6 1.85 -10.87 0.14
C GLY A 6 2.33 -9.73 -0.74
N TRP A 7 3.47 -9.15 -0.43
CA TRP A 7 4.05 -8.05 -1.19
C TRP A 7 5.21 -8.54 -2.05
N ARG A 8 5.52 -7.80 -3.10
CA ARG A 8 6.70 -8.05 -3.91
C ARG A 8 7.47 -6.76 -4.09
N GLU A 9 8.76 -6.86 -4.34
CA GLU A 9 9.57 -5.69 -4.66
C GLU A 9 9.71 -5.60 -6.17
N GLU A 10 9.35 -4.44 -6.72
CA GLU A 10 9.32 -4.24 -8.17
C GLU A 10 9.58 -2.77 -8.45
N ASP A 11 10.55 -2.48 -9.33
CA ASP A 11 10.88 -1.10 -9.73
C ASP A 11 11.08 -0.18 -8.52
N ASP A 12 11.87 -0.66 -7.55
CA ASP A 12 12.24 0.10 -6.36
C ASP A 12 11.06 0.44 -5.46
N ALA A 13 10.02 -0.38 -5.47
CA ALA A 13 8.85 -0.20 -4.62
C ALA A 13 8.36 -1.54 -4.12
N LEU A 14 7.66 -1.52 -2.98
CA LEU A 14 6.89 -2.67 -2.53
C LEU A 14 5.51 -2.56 -3.14
N VAL A 15 5.05 -3.61 -3.78
CA VAL A 15 3.82 -3.58 -4.56
C VAL A 15 2.91 -4.74 -4.15
N ARG A 16 1.62 -4.45 -4.01
CA ARG A 16 0.61 -5.48 -3.80
C ARG A 16 -0.70 -5.05 -4.43
N GLU A 17 -1.38 -6.01 -5.08
CA GLU A 17 -2.73 -5.81 -5.59
C GLU A 17 -3.72 -6.41 -4.60
N TYR A 18 -4.78 -5.67 -4.33
CA TYR A 18 -5.87 -6.13 -3.49
C TYR A 18 -7.13 -6.19 -4.34
N GLU A 19 -7.90 -7.25 -4.16
CA GLU A 19 -9.21 -7.32 -4.78
C GLU A 19 -10.24 -7.27 -3.66
N LEU A 20 -11.04 -6.21 -3.63
CA LEU A 20 -11.99 -5.98 -2.57
C LEU A 20 -13.35 -6.57 -2.98
N GLU A 21 -14.29 -6.55 -2.03
CA GLU A 21 -15.61 -7.15 -2.23
C GLU A 21 -16.46 -6.38 -3.24
N SER A 22 -16.24 -5.06 -3.32
CA SER A 22 -17.04 -4.19 -4.18
C SER A 22 -16.26 -2.90 -4.40
N PHE A 23 -16.78 -2.05 -5.30
CA PHE A 23 -16.18 -0.74 -5.52
C PHE A 23 -16.24 0.13 -4.26
N PRO A 24 -17.39 0.22 -3.56
CA PRO A 24 -17.40 0.99 -2.31
C PRO A 24 -16.41 0.46 -1.28
N ALA A 25 -16.22 -0.87 -1.20
CA ALA A 25 -15.24 -1.44 -0.28
C ALA A 25 -13.82 -1.05 -0.69
N ALA A 26 -13.54 -1.00 -2.00
CA ALA A 26 -12.24 -0.58 -2.49
C ALA A 26 -11.98 0.87 -2.12
N ILE A 27 -12.97 1.74 -2.25
CA ILE A 27 -12.82 3.15 -1.90
C ILE A 27 -12.62 3.32 -0.40
N GLU A 28 -13.34 2.55 0.42
CA GLU A 28 -13.14 2.61 1.87
C GLU A 28 -11.72 2.15 2.26
N PHE A 29 -11.22 1.11 1.60
CA PHE A 29 -9.85 0.65 1.81
C PHE A 29 -8.85 1.76 1.48
N VAL A 30 -9.03 2.42 0.33
CA VAL A 30 -8.16 3.54 -0.08
C VAL A 30 -8.23 4.68 0.93
N ARG A 31 -9.43 4.97 1.45
CA ARG A 31 -9.58 6.03 2.45
C ARG A 31 -8.76 5.72 3.71
N ARG A 32 -8.76 4.46 4.13
CA ARG A 32 -7.97 4.04 5.30
C ARG A 32 -6.48 4.14 5.04
N ILE A 33 -6.06 3.81 3.81
CA ILE A 33 -4.65 3.97 3.43
C ILE A 33 -4.28 5.45 3.44
N ALA A 34 -5.19 6.31 2.97
CA ALA A 34 -4.95 7.75 2.95
C ALA A 34 -4.75 8.29 4.37
N ASP A 35 -5.58 7.85 5.31
CA ASP A 35 -5.45 8.27 6.69
C ASP A 35 -4.11 7.83 7.27
N LEU A 36 -3.71 6.60 6.99
CA LEU A 36 -2.42 6.07 7.43
C LEU A 36 -1.27 6.89 6.83
N ALA A 37 -1.33 7.14 5.53
CA ALA A 37 -0.28 7.88 4.83
C ALA A 37 -0.12 9.28 5.41
N GLU A 38 -1.24 9.96 5.68
CA GLU A 38 -1.20 11.30 6.25
C GLU A 38 -0.63 11.29 7.66
N SER A 39 -0.99 10.29 8.46
CA SER A 39 -0.51 10.21 9.84
C SER A 39 1.00 10.01 9.91
N GLU A 40 1.58 9.34 8.90
CA GLU A 40 3.01 9.04 8.88
C GLU A 40 3.79 9.95 7.93
N ASN A 41 3.09 10.83 7.23
CA ASN A 41 3.69 11.72 6.23
C ASN A 41 4.53 10.94 5.22
N HIS A 42 3.98 9.82 4.76
CA HIS A 42 4.63 8.97 3.77
C HIS A 42 3.54 8.40 2.88
N HIS A 43 3.58 8.74 1.59
CA HIS A 43 2.45 8.52 0.70
C HIS A 43 2.75 7.46 -0.35
N PRO A 44 1.84 6.52 -0.59
CA PRO A 44 2.02 5.50 -1.63
C PRO A 44 1.48 5.99 -2.96
N ASP A 45 1.78 5.25 -4.02
CA ASP A 45 1.06 5.38 -5.28
C ASP A 45 -0.11 4.40 -5.24
N LEU A 46 -1.26 4.83 -5.71
CA LEU A 46 -2.47 4.01 -5.70
C LEU A 46 -3.07 3.99 -7.10
N ASP A 47 -3.45 2.78 -7.54
CA ASP A 47 -4.13 2.59 -8.81
C ASP A 47 -5.43 1.84 -8.50
N ILE A 48 -6.56 2.46 -8.82
CA ILE A 48 -7.87 1.90 -8.52
C ILE A 48 -8.55 1.53 -9.82
N ARG A 49 -8.88 0.24 -9.96
CA ARG A 49 -9.58 -0.26 -11.14
C ARG A 49 -10.76 -1.09 -10.67
N TYR A 50 -11.95 -0.48 -10.68
CA TYR A 50 -13.17 -1.05 -10.16
C TYR A 50 -12.93 -1.44 -8.69
N ARG A 51 -12.89 -2.73 -8.37
CA ARG A 51 -12.66 -3.18 -7.00
C ARG A 51 -11.25 -3.68 -6.75
N ARG A 52 -10.33 -3.43 -7.70
CA ARG A 52 -8.93 -3.80 -7.57
C ARG A 52 -8.09 -2.57 -7.27
N VAL A 53 -7.30 -2.66 -6.22
CA VAL A 53 -6.44 -1.56 -5.78
C VAL A 53 -5.00 -2.04 -5.78
N THR A 54 -4.13 -1.36 -6.51
CA THR A 54 -2.71 -1.65 -6.49
C THR A 54 -2.04 -0.58 -5.63
N VAL A 55 -1.27 -1.03 -4.63
CA VAL A 55 -0.59 -0.14 -3.69
C VAL A 55 0.91 -0.28 -3.89
N ARG A 56 1.61 0.85 -4.02
CA ARG A 56 3.06 0.88 -4.18
C ARG A 56 3.67 1.80 -3.14
N TRP A 57 4.58 1.25 -2.33
CA TRP A 57 5.29 2.04 -1.32
C TRP A 57 6.76 2.13 -1.69
N SER A 58 7.31 3.35 -1.72
CA SER A 58 8.73 3.56 -1.92
C SER A 58 9.14 4.87 -1.25
N THR A 59 10.44 5.03 -1.03
CA THR A 59 10.99 6.24 -0.42
C THR A 59 11.85 6.93 -1.45
N HIS A 60 11.27 7.94 -2.12
CA HIS A 60 11.93 8.60 -3.25
C HIS A 60 13.29 9.20 -2.87
N SER A 61 13.37 9.80 -1.68
CA SER A 61 14.61 10.42 -1.23
C SER A 61 15.73 9.41 -1.03
N ALA A 62 15.39 8.14 -0.82
CA ALA A 62 16.37 7.07 -0.65
C ALA A 62 16.59 6.28 -1.94
N GLY A 63 15.81 6.57 -2.98
CA GLY A 63 15.91 5.88 -4.25
C GLY A 63 15.36 4.47 -4.26
N GLY A 64 14.47 4.13 -3.32
CA GLY A 64 13.90 2.79 -3.29
C GLY A 64 13.26 2.44 -1.98
N VAL A 65 13.19 1.15 -1.68
CA VAL A 65 12.51 0.63 -0.50
C VAL A 65 13.36 0.82 0.75
N THR A 66 12.74 1.31 1.80
CA THR A 66 13.38 1.45 3.12
C THR A 66 12.52 0.75 4.16
N GLU A 67 12.99 0.80 5.40
CA GLU A 67 12.27 0.24 6.53
C GLU A 67 10.87 0.87 6.67
N ARG A 68 10.75 2.18 6.33
CA ARG A 68 9.45 2.85 6.35
C ARG A 68 8.46 2.17 5.43
N ASP A 69 8.92 1.76 4.24
CA ASP A 69 8.05 1.13 3.26
C ASP A 69 7.60 -0.25 3.73
N ARG A 70 8.51 -1.00 4.35
CA ARG A 70 8.15 -2.31 4.91
C ARG A 70 7.12 -2.17 6.02
N ASP A 71 7.29 -1.18 6.89
CA ASP A 71 6.33 -0.89 7.94
C ASP A 71 4.97 -0.50 7.38
N MET A 72 4.98 0.41 6.38
CA MET A 72 3.74 0.89 5.78
C MET A 72 3.02 -0.24 5.02
N ALA A 73 3.78 -1.12 4.37
CA ALA A 73 3.18 -2.27 3.68
C ALA A 73 2.46 -3.18 4.66
N ALA A 74 3.09 -3.47 5.79
CA ALA A 74 2.46 -4.31 6.81
C ALA A 74 1.20 -3.64 7.36
N ARG A 75 1.25 -2.34 7.59
CA ARG A 75 0.11 -1.60 8.13
C ARG A 75 -1.01 -1.45 7.11
N THR A 76 -0.66 -1.38 5.82
CA THR A 76 -1.65 -1.35 4.74
C THR A 76 -2.47 -2.63 4.76
N SER A 77 -1.83 -3.76 4.96
CA SER A 77 -2.55 -5.03 5.01
C SER A 77 -3.56 -5.05 6.15
N ALA A 78 -3.25 -4.36 7.25
CA ALA A 78 -4.18 -4.28 8.37
C ALA A 78 -5.37 -3.36 8.06
N CYS A 79 -5.29 -2.54 7.02
CA CYS A 79 -6.40 -1.68 6.59
C CYS A 79 -7.44 -2.44 5.78
N GLU A 80 -7.10 -3.63 5.31
CA GLU A 80 -8.01 -4.40 4.46
C GLU A 80 -9.23 -4.83 5.27
N LEU A 81 -10.41 -4.63 4.68
CA LEU A 81 -11.67 -5.02 5.30
C LEU A 81 -11.91 -6.51 5.08
N THR A 82 -12.16 -7.21 6.16
CA THR A 82 -12.48 -8.63 6.09
C THR A 82 -13.93 -8.87 6.45
#